data_7e66f22b8f21f6bd8015c81b8c4d3b50
#
_entry.id   7e66f22b8f21f6bd8015c81b8c4d3b50
#
_cell.length_a   1.000
_cell.length_b   1.000
_cell.length_c   1.000
_cell.angle_alpha   90.00
_cell.angle_beta   90.00
_cell.angle_gamma   90.00
#
_symmetry.space_group_name_H-M   'P 1'
#
loop_
_entity.id
_entity.type
_entity.pdbx_description
1 polymer ?
#
loop_
_entity_poly.entity_id
_entity_poly.type
_entity_poly.pdbx_seq_one_letter_code
_entity_poly.pdbx_strand_id
1 'polypeptide(L)'
;MSGAEIYVRINNWETEMTNDDLEAVVQPGLNGVTLAKTGHPDDVKRLAWKLEELERRRGMEIGSVKISMLLETAKGIMNAYECCMASPRNVNAIFGAVDYCRDMHVKITNEAVEQLWGRAKV
;
A
#
# COMPACT_ATOMS: atom_id res chain seq x y z
N MET A 1 -0.16 -19.07 -20.63
CA MET A 1 0.39 -18.24 -19.59
C MET A 1 -0.61 -18.01 -18.50
N SER A 2 -0.12 -17.83 -17.39
CA SER A 2 -0.95 -17.48 -16.26
C SER A 2 -1.25 -15.99 -16.28
N GLY A 3 -2.47 -15.61 -16.05
CA GLY A 3 -2.85 -14.22 -15.83
C GLY A 3 -2.57 -13.73 -14.43
N ALA A 4 -1.97 -14.56 -13.58
CA ALA A 4 -1.74 -14.20 -12.18
C ALA A 4 -0.65 -13.14 -12.05
N GLU A 5 -0.95 -12.11 -11.26
CA GLU A 5 0.01 -11.09 -10.91
C GLU A 5 0.60 -11.39 -9.53
N ILE A 6 1.88 -11.10 -9.38
CA ILE A 6 2.59 -11.33 -8.12
C ILE A 6 2.75 -9.99 -7.40
N TYR A 7 2.08 -9.87 -6.25
CA TYR A 7 2.21 -8.72 -5.37
C TYR A 7 2.74 -9.19 -4.01
N VAL A 8 3.69 -8.47 -3.46
CA VAL A 8 4.28 -8.79 -2.16
C VAL A 8 3.95 -7.67 -1.17
N ARG A 9 3.45 -8.05 -0.01
CA ARG A 9 3.16 -7.09 1.06
C ARG A 9 4.46 -6.70 1.73
N ILE A 10 4.67 -5.39 1.89
CA ILE A 10 5.85 -4.86 2.57
C ILE A 10 5.41 -4.06 3.79
N ASN A 11 6.32 -3.93 4.76
CA ASN A 11 6.06 -3.14 5.96
C ASN A 11 6.03 -1.64 5.61
N ASN A 12 5.37 -0.86 6.47
CA ASN A 12 5.37 0.59 6.31
C ASN A 12 6.71 1.17 6.77
N TRP A 13 6.91 2.46 6.50
CA TRP A 13 8.19 3.13 6.78
C TRP A 13 8.54 3.24 8.26
N GLU A 14 7.56 3.09 9.15
CA GLU A 14 7.80 3.18 10.60
C GLU A 14 8.58 1.98 11.15
N THR A 15 8.60 0.87 10.45
CA THR A 15 9.23 -0.37 10.94
C THR A 15 10.72 -0.46 10.65
N GLU A 16 11.27 0.42 9.85
CA GLU A 16 12.66 0.39 9.38
C GLU A 16 12.99 -0.84 8.53
N MET A 17 12.05 -1.75 8.33
CA MET A 17 12.25 -2.97 7.53
C MET A 17 11.92 -2.78 6.07
N THR A 18 11.32 -1.65 5.72
CA THR A 18 10.80 -1.42 4.36
C THR A 18 11.89 -1.47 3.30
N ASN A 19 13.03 -0.87 3.56
CA ASN A 19 14.15 -0.89 2.60
C ASN A 19 14.66 -2.31 2.37
N ASP A 20 14.81 -3.09 3.44
CA ASP A 20 15.26 -4.48 3.34
C ASP A 20 14.24 -5.33 2.59
N ASP A 21 12.95 -5.13 2.88
CA ASP A 21 11.87 -5.81 2.18
C ASP A 21 11.95 -5.54 0.67
N LEU A 22 12.11 -4.28 0.30
CA LEU A 22 12.18 -3.87 -1.11
C LEU A 22 13.42 -4.43 -1.79
N GLU A 23 14.57 -4.41 -1.12
CA GLU A 23 15.79 -4.97 -1.67
C GLU A 23 15.64 -6.48 -1.97
N ALA A 24 14.85 -7.17 -1.16
CA ALA A 24 14.64 -8.60 -1.32
C ALA A 24 13.64 -8.94 -2.42
N VAL A 25 12.56 -8.16 -2.56
CA VAL A 25 11.43 -8.55 -3.40
C VAL A 25 11.38 -7.90 -4.78
N VAL A 26 12.01 -6.74 -4.98
CA VAL A 26 11.98 -6.04 -6.27
C VAL A 26 12.94 -6.70 -7.24
N GLN A 27 12.43 -7.70 -7.95
CA GLN A 27 13.17 -8.51 -8.89
C GLN A 27 12.36 -8.60 -10.20
N PRO A 28 13.01 -8.91 -11.33
CA PRO A 28 12.26 -9.17 -12.57
C PRO A 28 11.18 -10.24 -12.34
N GLY A 29 9.97 -9.97 -12.80
CA GLY A 29 8.83 -10.86 -12.60
C GLY A 29 7.86 -10.38 -11.52
N LEU A 30 8.26 -9.43 -10.68
CA LEU A 30 7.37 -8.86 -9.69
C LEU A 30 6.42 -7.85 -10.35
N ASN A 31 5.13 -7.98 -10.09
CA ASN A 31 4.12 -7.08 -10.65
C ASN A 31 3.87 -5.85 -9.78
N GLY A 32 3.98 -6.00 -8.46
CA GLY A 32 3.77 -4.88 -7.57
C GLY A 32 4.05 -5.20 -6.12
N VAL A 33 3.92 -4.18 -5.30
CA VAL A 33 4.05 -4.30 -3.84
C VAL A 33 2.81 -3.72 -3.18
N THR A 34 2.45 -4.27 -2.03
CA THR A 34 1.34 -3.77 -1.23
C THR A 34 1.91 -3.10 0.02
N LEU A 35 1.71 -1.80 0.13
CA LEU A 35 2.23 -1.03 1.27
C LEU A 35 1.26 -1.11 2.44
N ALA A 36 1.68 -1.77 3.51
CA ALA A 36 0.89 -1.90 4.73
C ALA A 36 0.72 -0.55 5.41
N LYS A 37 -0.42 -0.36 6.04
CA LYS A 37 -0.73 0.82 6.87
C LYS A 37 -0.39 2.16 6.21
N THR A 38 -0.75 2.29 4.94
CA THR A 38 -0.56 3.53 4.21
C THR A 38 -1.36 4.64 4.89
N GLY A 39 -0.68 5.70 5.31
CA GLY A 39 -1.31 6.77 6.08
C GLY A 39 -1.19 8.16 5.50
N HIS A 40 -0.21 8.39 4.64
CA HIS A 40 0.08 9.72 4.10
C HIS A 40 0.57 9.60 2.66
N PRO A 41 0.26 10.58 1.79
CA PRO A 41 0.76 10.53 0.40
C PRO A 41 2.29 10.47 0.31
N ASP A 42 3.01 11.00 1.28
CA ASP A 42 4.47 10.93 1.29
C ASP A 42 4.97 9.50 1.44
N ASP A 43 4.23 8.62 2.11
CA ASP A 43 4.57 7.20 2.21
C ASP A 43 4.61 6.57 0.82
N VAL A 44 3.63 6.92 -0.01
CA VAL A 44 3.52 6.41 -1.38
C VAL A 44 4.60 7.02 -2.28
N LYS A 45 4.83 8.32 -2.16
CA LYS A 45 5.86 9.02 -2.96
C LYS A 45 7.25 8.47 -2.66
N ARG A 46 7.54 8.23 -1.40
CA ARG A 46 8.83 7.65 -0.97
C ARG A 46 9.00 6.24 -1.54
N LEU A 47 7.93 5.45 -1.52
CA LEU A 47 7.94 4.11 -2.11
C LEU A 47 8.17 4.18 -3.61
N ALA A 48 7.47 5.06 -4.32
CA ALA A 48 7.62 5.21 -5.76
C ALA A 48 9.05 5.57 -6.14
N TRP A 49 9.66 6.48 -5.38
CA TRP A 49 11.05 6.89 -5.62
C TRP A 49 12.03 5.73 -5.42
N LYS A 50 11.82 4.95 -4.36
CA LYS A 50 12.67 3.78 -4.07
C LYS A 50 12.49 2.70 -5.13
N LEU A 51 11.27 2.49 -5.60
CA LEU A 51 11.01 1.53 -6.67
C LEU A 51 11.72 1.92 -7.96
N GLU A 52 11.70 3.20 -8.32
CA GLU A 52 12.40 3.68 -9.50
C GLU A 52 13.92 3.42 -9.40
N GLU A 53 14.50 3.69 -8.24
CA GLU A 53 15.92 3.44 -8.00
C GLU A 53 16.25 1.95 -8.17
N LEU A 54 15.44 1.06 -7.60
CA LEU A 54 15.67 -0.38 -7.68
C LEU A 54 15.46 -0.92 -9.09
N GLU A 55 14.45 -0.44 -9.79
CA GLU A 55 14.20 -0.82 -11.18
C GLU A 55 15.40 -0.45 -12.05
N ARG A 56 15.91 0.76 -11.84
CA ARG A 56 17.07 1.25 -12.59
C ARG A 56 18.30 0.40 -12.32
N ARG A 57 18.57 0.08 -11.07
CA ARG A 57 19.73 -0.73 -10.68
C ARG A 57 19.66 -2.17 -11.19
N ARG A 58 18.44 -2.70 -11.35
CA ARG A 58 18.24 -4.12 -11.68
C ARG A 58 17.83 -4.35 -13.13
N GLY A 59 17.93 -3.31 -13.95
CA GLY A 59 17.64 -3.43 -15.37
C GLY A 59 16.17 -3.68 -15.67
N MET A 60 15.28 -3.32 -14.76
CA MET A 60 13.84 -3.44 -14.96
C MET A 60 13.28 -2.19 -15.63
N GLU A 61 12.16 -2.34 -16.34
CA GLU A 61 11.48 -1.19 -16.91
C GLU A 61 10.99 -0.27 -15.80
N ILE A 62 11.30 1.03 -15.92
CA ILE A 62 10.88 2.03 -14.94
C ILE A 62 9.34 2.12 -14.95
N GLY A 63 8.75 2.03 -13.78
CA GLY A 63 7.30 2.05 -13.62
C GLY A 63 6.62 0.69 -13.70
N SER A 64 7.40 -0.38 -13.91
CA SER A 64 6.84 -1.73 -14.05
C SER A 64 6.28 -2.28 -12.74
N VAL A 65 6.86 -1.90 -11.59
CA VAL A 65 6.38 -2.36 -10.29
C VAL A 65 5.27 -1.41 -9.81
N LYS A 66 4.08 -1.96 -9.65
CA LYS A 66 2.90 -1.19 -9.25
C LYS A 66 2.76 -1.13 -7.74
N ILE A 67 1.92 -0.22 -7.27
CA ILE A 67 1.67 -0.03 -5.84
C ILE A 67 0.20 -0.31 -5.54
N SER A 68 -0.02 -1.17 -4.56
CA SER A 68 -1.33 -1.39 -3.95
C SER A 68 -1.23 -0.86 -2.51
N MET A 69 -2.23 -0.16 -2.04
CA MET A 69 -2.20 0.45 -0.71
C MET A 69 -3.16 -0.27 0.22
N LEU A 70 -2.73 -0.52 1.46
CA LEU A 70 -3.60 -0.98 2.51
C LEU A 70 -3.98 0.22 3.38
N LEU A 71 -5.25 0.59 3.37
CA LEU A 71 -5.79 1.66 4.18
C LEU A 71 -6.41 1.05 5.43
N GLU A 72 -5.58 0.91 6.45
CA GLU A 72 -5.91 0.16 7.67
C GLU A 72 -6.01 1.06 8.90
N THR A 73 -5.69 2.34 8.77
CA THR A 73 -5.68 3.29 9.89
C THR A 73 -6.66 4.42 9.62
N ALA A 74 -7.09 5.09 10.69
CA ALA A 74 -7.94 6.28 10.55
C ALA A 74 -7.23 7.34 9.70
N LYS A 75 -5.94 7.54 9.91
CA LYS A 75 -5.13 8.48 9.12
C LYS A 75 -5.14 8.13 7.65
N GLY A 76 -4.97 6.84 7.31
CA GLY A 76 -4.99 6.40 5.91
C GLY A 76 -6.32 6.62 5.24
N ILE A 77 -7.41 6.34 5.96
CA ILE A 77 -8.76 6.57 5.45
C ILE A 77 -9.01 8.07 5.21
N MET A 78 -8.61 8.92 6.16
CA MET A 78 -8.75 10.37 6.00
C MET A 78 -7.97 10.92 4.82
N ASN A 79 -6.81 10.33 4.53
CA ASN A 79 -5.93 10.76 3.45
C ASN A 79 -6.07 9.91 2.18
N ALA A 80 -7.16 9.13 2.06
CA ALA A 80 -7.31 8.16 0.97
C ALA A 80 -7.15 8.77 -0.43
N TYR A 81 -7.80 9.89 -0.67
CA TYR A 81 -7.73 10.55 -1.98
C TYR A 81 -6.29 10.95 -2.32
N GLU A 82 -5.63 11.64 -1.39
CA GLU A 82 -4.27 12.14 -1.59
C GLU A 82 -3.29 10.99 -1.79
N CYS A 83 -3.48 9.90 -1.04
CA CYS A 83 -2.65 8.70 -1.20
C CYS A 83 -2.86 8.07 -2.58
N CYS A 84 -4.11 7.99 -3.03
CA CYS A 84 -4.41 7.42 -4.35
C CYS A 84 -3.81 8.25 -5.49
N MET A 85 -3.72 9.55 -5.31
CA MET A 85 -3.19 10.46 -6.31
C MET A 85 -1.70 10.69 -6.21
N ALA A 86 -1.03 10.06 -5.24
CA ALA A 86 0.38 10.34 -4.95
C ALA A 86 1.34 9.80 -6.01
N SER A 87 0.95 8.79 -6.77
CA SER A 87 1.83 8.18 -7.77
C SER A 87 1.03 7.51 -8.88
N PRO A 88 1.49 7.61 -10.15
CA PRO A 88 0.85 6.87 -11.25
C PRO A 88 1.04 5.36 -11.13
N ARG A 89 1.89 4.88 -10.23
CA ARG A 89 2.06 3.45 -9.96
C ARG A 89 0.89 2.84 -9.21
N ASN A 90 0.05 3.66 -8.57
CA ASN A 90 -1.07 3.19 -7.77
C ASN A 90 -2.12 2.51 -8.65
N VAL A 91 -2.46 1.27 -8.33
CA VAL A 91 -3.46 0.50 -9.06
C VAL A 91 -4.72 0.24 -8.25
N ASN A 92 -4.60 0.16 -6.92
CA ASN A 92 -5.77 -0.02 -6.07
C ASN A 92 -5.49 0.38 -4.63
N ALA A 93 -6.56 0.46 -3.85
CA ALA A 93 -6.51 0.68 -2.42
C ALA A 93 -7.40 -0.36 -1.76
N ILE A 94 -6.90 -1.01 -0.73
CA ILE A 94 -7.60 -2.07 -0.01
C ILE A 94 -7.96 -1.57 1.38
N PHE A 95 -9.23 -1.69 1.77
CA PHE A 95 -9.67 -1.30 3.10
C PHE A 95 -9.43 -2.45 4.09
N GLY A 96 -8.58 -2.22 5.09
CA GLY A 96 -8.29 -3.19 6.12
C GLY A 96 -9.20 -3.00 7.33
N ALA A 97 -10.36 -3.65 7.34
CA ALA A 97 -11.40 -3.42 8.34
C ALA A 97 -10.95 -3.73 9.77
N VAL A 98 -10.22 -4.82 9.98
CA VAL A 98 -9.81 -5.23 11.32
C VAL A 98 -8.84 -4.21 11.93
N ASP A 99 -7.82 -3.85 11.20
CA ASP A 99 -6.83 -2.88 11.68
C ASP A 99 -7.42 -1.49 11.80
N TYR A 100 -8.36 -1.13 10.91
CA TYR A 100 -9.06 0.15 11.01
C TYR A 100 -9.87 0.24 12.31
N CYS A 101 -10.63 -0.80 12.65
CA CYS A 101 -11.41 -0.81 13.89
C CYS A 101 -10.50 -0.77 15.12
N ARG A 102 -9.36 -1.45 15.07
CA ARG A 102 -8.37 -1.42 16.15
C ARG A 102 -7.81 -0.02 16.33
N ASP A 103 -7.47 0.65 15.24
CA ASP A 103 -6.93 2.01 15.27
C ASP A 103 -7.95 3.01 15.81
N MET A 104 -9.23 2.82 15.51
CA MET A 104 -10.32 3.66 15.98
C MET A 104 -10.79 3.28 17.39
N HIS A 105 -10.25 2.19 17.96
CA HIS A 105 -10.62 1.69 19.28
C HIS A 105 -12.10 1.32 19.39
N VAL A 106 -12.65 0.74 18.32
CA VAL A 106 -14.05 0.31 18.30
C VAL A 106 -14.14 -1.21 18.06
N LYS A 107 -15.26 -1.79 18.49
CA LYS A 107 -15.51 -3.22 18.28
C LYS A 107 -16.03 -3.45 16.87
N ILE A 108 -15.63 -4.59 16.31
CA ILE A 108 -16.20 -5.07 15.05
C ILE A 108 -17.55 -5.71 15.39
N THR A 109 -18.60 -5.28 14.74
CA THR A 109 -19.95 -5.80 14.94
C THR A 109 -20.45 -6.50 13.68
N ASN A 110 -21.53 -7.30 13.85
CA ASN A 110 -22.14 -8.00 12.71
C ASN A 110 -22.76 -7.02 11.70
N GLU A 111 -23.25 -5.88 12.17
CA GLU A 111 -23.82 -4.84 11.30
C GLU A 111 -22.74 -4.01 10.62
N ALA A 112 -21.51 -4.09 11.11
CA ALA A 112 -20.37 -3.33 10.57
C ALA A 112 -20.61 -1.81 10.51
N VAL A 113 -21.45 -1.28 11.41
CA VAL A 113 -21.78 0.15 11.45
C VAL A 113 -20.54 1.00 11.73
N GLU A 114 -19.66 0.51 12.59
CA GLU A 114 -18.40 1.19 12.95
C GLU A 114 -17.47 1.36 11.75
N GLN A 115 -17.69 0.61 10.67
CA GLN A 115 -16.86 0.68 9.46
C GLN A 115 -17.47 1.53 8.36
N LEU A 116 -18.72 1.98 8.55
CA LEU A 116 -19.49 2.62 7.49
C LEU A 116 -18.77 3.82 6.88
N TRP A 117 -18.24 4.70 7.72
CA TRP A 117 -17.53 5.89 7.23
C TRP A 117 -16.28 5.51 6.44
N GLY A 118 -15.48 4.58 6.95
CA GLY A 118 -14.26 4.13 6.28
C GLY A 118 -14.55 3.51 4.91
N ARG A 119 -15.57 2.65 4.84
CA ARG A 119 -15.96 2.01 3.59
C ARG A 119 -16.48 3.02 2.57
N ALA A 120 -17.24 4.01 3.03
CA ALA A 120 -17.75 5.04 2.15
C ALA A 120 -16.65 5.97 1.63
N LYS A 121 -15.62 6.22 2.43
CA LYS A 121 -14.49 7.09 2.05
C LYS A 121 -13.59 6.41 1.01
N VAL A 122 -13.33 5.14 1.17
CA VAL A 122 -12.46 4.39 0.28
C VAL A 122 -13.17 4.00 -1.00
#